data_173314bfb318cf9aed3c724e4c132a0e
#
_entry.id   173314bfb318cf9aed3c724e4c132a0e
#
_cell.length_a   1.000
_cell.length_b   1.000
_cell.length_c   1.000
_cell.angle_alpha   90.00
_cell.angle_beta   90.00
_cell.angle_gamma   90.00
#
_symmetry.space_group_name_H-M   'P 1'
#
loop_
_entity.id
_entity.type
_entity.pdbx_description
1 polymer ?
#
loop_
_entity_poly.entity_id
_entity_poly.type
_entity_poly.pdbx_seq_one_letter_code
_entity_poly.pdbx_strand_id
1 'polypeptide(L)'
;MEELKECGAQGIITNSYIIYKNSEIKEIAEKKGVHGLLNWEGPIMTDSGTFQSHVYGEIEMEPDVILDFQKKIGVDIGTVLDVFTEPGTRFEEAKKELDETQKRIKEADNNKGDMMLAAPVQGGRHLDLRGEAASRASKTKAELFPIGGVVPFMEQ
;
A
#
# COMPACT_ATOMS: atom_id res chain seq x y z
N MET A 1 18.97 -6.96 -9.56
CA MET A 1 18.40 -7.92 -8.60
C MET A 1 19.46 -8.82 -7.96
N GLU A 2 20.49 -9.25 -8.70
CA GLU A 2 21.58 -10.05 -8.13
C GLU A 2 22.29 -9.36 -6.96
N GLU A 3 22.58 -8.06 -7.07
CA GLU A 3 23.19 -7.27 -5.99
C GLU A 3 22.38 -7.30 -4.69
N LEU A 4 21.03 -7.28 -4.78
CA LEU A 4 20.17 -7.40 -3.61
C LEU A 4 20.28 -8.78 -2.95
N LYS A 5 20.37 -9.83 -3.77
CA LYS A 5 20.59 -11.20 -3.26
C LYS A 5 21.95 -11.33 -2.56
N GLU A 6 23.00 -10.76 -3.16
CA GLU A 6 24.35 -10.73 -2.57
C GLU A 6 24.37 -9.96 -1.23
N CYS A 7 23.55 -8.90 -1.10
CA CYS A 7 23.37 -8.18 0.16
C CYS A 7 22.49 -8.94 1.19
N GLY A 8 21.98 -10.12 0.84
CA GLY A 8 21.16 -10.95 1.74
C GLY A 8 19.68 -10.52 1.84
N ALA A 9 19.17 -9.76 0.87
CA ALA A 9 17.75 -9.44 0.83
C ALA A 9 16.91 -10.71 0.68
N GLN A 10 15.91 -10.89 1.55
CA GLN A 10 15.01 -12.04 1.54
C GLN A 10 13.65 -11.72 0.92
N GLY A 11 13.26 -10.46 0.88
CA GLY A 11 12.05 -9.95 0.26
C GLY A 11 12.27 -8.52 -0.23
N ILE A 12 11.40 -8.07 -1.12
CA ILE A 12 11.51 -6.72 -1.69
C ILE A 12 10.16 -6.01 -1.65
N ILE A 13 10.22 -4.68 -1.67
CA ILE A 13 9.05 -3.82 -1.86
C ILE A 13 9.19 -3.09 -3.18
N THR A 14 8.12 -3.08 -3.96
CA THR A 14 7.98 -2.26 -5.16
C THR A 14 6.68 -1.46 -5.11
N ASN A 15 6.33 -0.73 -6.17
CA ASN A 15 5.16 0.13 -6.18
C ASN A 15 4.20 -0.30 -7.30
N SER A 16 3.01 -0.80 -6.92
CA SER A 16 2.00 -1.28 -7.86
C SER A 16 1.43 -0.18 -8.76
N TYR A 17 1.33 1.04 -8.23
CA TYR A 17 0.86 2.20 -8.99
C TYR A 17 1.83 2.58 -10.12
N ILE A 18 3.14 2.60 -9.84
CA ILE A 18 4.16 2.88 -10.87
C ILE A 18 4.12 1.81 -11.96
N ILE A 19 3.99 0.54 -11.59
CA ILE A 19 3.84 -0.56 -12.55
C ILE A 19 2.56 -0.36 -13.38
N TYR A 20 1.43 -0.04 -12.74
CA TYR A 20 0.15 0.15 -13.41
C TYR A 20 0.14 1.29 -14.42
N LYS A 21 0.81 2.40 -14.10
CA LYS A 21 0.85 3.61 -14.94
C LYS A 21 1.75 3.50 -16.16
N ASN A 22 2.75 2.66 -16.12
CA ASN A 22 3.63 2.42 -17.25
C ASN A 22 3.06 1.27 -18.11
N SER A 23 2.56 1.58 -19.30
CA SER A 23 1.89 0.60 -20.16
C SER A 23 2.75 -0.60 -20.51
N GLU A 24 4.04 -0.41 -20.77
CA GLU A 24 4.97 -1.48 -21.13
C GLU A 24 5.24 -2.40 -19.93
N ILE A 25 5.55 -1.80 -18.77
CA ILE A 25 5.83 -2.55 -17.53
C ILE A 25 4.56 -3.29 -17.06
N LYS A 26 3.40 -2.63 -17.15
CA LYS A 26 2.09 -3.22 -16.85
C LYS A 26 1.83 -4.47 -17.69
N GLU A 27 2.03 -4.37 -19.01
CA GLU A 27 1.82 -5.51 -19.91
C GLU A 27 2.74 -6.69 -19.56
N ILE A 28 4.02 -6.41 -19.22
CA ILE A 28 4.97 -7.45 -18.80
C ILE A 28 4.51 -8.07 -17.47
N ALA A 29 4.11 -7.24 -16.48
CA ALA A 29 3.65 -7.71 -15.19
C ALA A 29 2.38 -8.57 -15.32
N GLU A 30 1.43 -8.18 -16.18
CA GLU A 30 0.22 -8.95 -16.43
C GLU A 30 0.48 -10.30 -17.12
N LYS A 31 1.54 -10.38 -17.94
CA LYS A 31 1.91 -11.63 -18.65
C LYS A 31 2.77 -12.56 -17.82
N LYS A 32 3.72 -12.02 -17.04
CA LYS A 32 4.76 -12.80 -16.35
C LYS A 32 4.60 -12.82 -14.83
N GLY A 33 3.63 -12.09 -14.30
CA GLY A 33 3.55 -11.78 -12.88
C GLY A 33 4.63 -10.78 -12.43
N VAL A 34 4.48 -10.26 -11.22
CA VAL A 34 5.45 -9.32 -10.63
C VAL A 34 6.80 -10.00 -10.39
N HIS A 35 6.81 -11.28 -10.02
CA HIS A 35 8.02 -12.08 -9.87
C HIS A 35 8.81 -12.19 -11.18
N GLY A 36 8.12 -12.47 -12.29
CA GLY A 36 8.72 -12.54 -13.60
C GLY A 36 9.20 -11.18 -14.14
N LEU A 37 8.45 -10.10 -13.81
CA LEU A 37 8.84 -8.73 -14.13
C LEU A 37 10.16 -8.37 -13.46
N LEU A 38 10.30 -8.69 -12.17
CA LEU A 38 11.44 -8.29 -11.34
C LEU A 38 12.57 -9.33 -11.31
N ASN A 39 12.36 -10.51 -11.89
CA ASN A 39 13.28 -11.64 -11.78
C ASN A 39 13.65 -11.93 -10.31
N TRP A 40 12.65 -12.05 -9.45
CA TRP A 40 12.78 -12.26 -8.01
C TRP A 40 11.93 -13.44 -7.54
N GLU A 41 12.53 -14.37 -6.79
CA GLU A 41 11.86 -15.59 -6.32
C GLU A 41 11.36 -15.49 -4.88
N GLY A 42 11.89 -14.55 -4.10
CA GLY A 42 11.45 -14.31 -2.72
C GLY A 42 10.15 -13.50 -2.63
N PRO A 43 9.62 -13.26 -1.42
CA PRO A 43 8.41 -12.48 -1.24
C PRO A 43 8.50 -11.07 -1.84
N ILE A 44 7.41 -10.64 -2.48
CA ILE A 44 7.25 -9.29 -3.04
C ILE A 44 6.05 -8.62 -2.39
N MET A 45 6.31 -7.50 -1.74
CA MET A 45 5.29 -6.56 -1.29
C MET A 45 5.15 -5.43 -2.30
N THR A 46 3.93 -4.94 -2.52
CA THR A 46 3.73 -3.72 -3.28
C THR A 46 3.08 -2.64 -2.44
N ASP A 47 3.67 -1.43 -2.50
CA ASP A 47 2.98 -0.22 -2.07
C ASP A 47 1.86 0.12 -3.06
N SER A 48 0.76 0.67 -2.56
CA SER A 48 -0.42 1.04 -3.35
C SER A 48 -0.24 2.30 -4.18
N GLY A 49 0.74 3.16 -3.83
CA GLY A 49 1.04 4.39 -4.54
C GLY A 49 0.31 5.63 -4.05
N THR A 50 -0.27 5.60 -2.87
CA THR A 50 -0.97 6.76 -2.27
C THR A 50 -0.12 8.02 -2.25
N PHE A 51 1.15 7.91 -1.82
CA PHE A 51 2.06 9.05 -1.77
C PHE A 51 2.38 9.58 -3.18
N GLN A 52 2.57 8.71 -4.15
CA GLN A 52 2.83 9.10 -5.54
C GLN A 52 1.64 9.81 -6.16
N SER A 53 0.43 9.36 -5.90
CA SER A 53 -0.79 10.04 -6.39
C SER A 53 -0.96 11.41 -5.76
N HIS A 54 -0.58 11.58 -4.49
CA HIS A 54 -0.60 12.86 -3.80
C HIS A 54 0.44 13.86 -4.36
N VAL A 55 1.69 13.41 -4.60
CA VAL A 55 2.80 14.27 -5.06
C VAL A 55 2.67 14.67 -6.53
N TYR A 56 2.23 13.75 -7.38
CA TYR A 56 2.20 14.00 -8.84
C TYR A 56 0.88 14.61 -9.34
N GLY A 57 -0.10 14.82 -8.44
CA GLY A 57 -1.40 15.40 -8.79
C GLY A 57 -2.20 14.53 -9.77
N GLU A 58 -3.49 14.42 -9.55
CA GLU A 58 -4.45 13.79 -10.46
C GLU A 58 -4.10 12.38 -10.94
N ILE A 59 -4.25 11.41 -10.05
CA ILE A 59 -4.60 10.10 -10.50
C ILE A 59 -5.69 9.58 -9.57
N GLU A 60 -6.91 9.75 -9.97
CA GLU A 60 -8.04 9.03 -9.42
C GLU A 60 -7.84 7.54 -9.74
N MET A 61 -7.12 6.85 -8.84
CA MET A 61 -7.06 5.41 -8.84
C MET A 61 -8.09 4.93 -7.84
N GLU A 62 -9.06 4.18 -8.33
CA GLU A 62 -10.04 3.56 -7.45
C GLU A 62 -9.36 2.45 -6.62
N PRO A 63 -9.70 2.34 -5.31
CA PRO A 63 -9.06 1.36 -4.41
C PRO A 63 -9.18 -0.09 -4.86
N ASP A 64 -10.31 -0.46 -5.46
CA ASP A 64 -10.57 -1.80 -5.98
C ASP A 64 -9.74 -2.10 -7.24
N VAL A 65 -9.52 -1.10 -8.10
CA VAL A 65 -8.68 -1.24 -9.30
C VAL A 65 -7.25 -1.59 -8.95
N ILE A 66 -6.65 -0.90 -7.96
CA ILE A 66 -5.28 -1.20 -7.56
C ILE A 66 -5.17 -2.52 -6.80
N LEU A 67 -6.16 -2.86 -5.97
CA LEU A 67 -6.22 -4.15 -5.29
C LEU A 67 -6.31 -5.31 -6.28
N ASP A 68 -7.19 -5.20 -7.27
CA ASP A 68 -7.36 -6.21 -8.31
C ASP A 68 -6.11 -6.33 -9.19
N PHE A 69 -5.45 -5.22 -9.45
CA PHE A 69 -4.19 -5.25 -10.18
C PHE A 69 -3.08 -5.96 -9.40
N GLN A 70 -2.93 -5.69 -8.09
CA GLN A 70 -1.98 -6.38 -7.23
C GLN A 70 -2.22 -7.91 -7.24
N LYS A 71 -3.49 -8.33 -7.12
CA LYS A 71 -3.88 -9.74 -7.23
C LYS A 71 -3.54 -10.31 -8.60
N LYS A 72 -3.88 -9.58 -9.67
CA LYS A 72 -3.67 -10.01 -11.06
C LYS A 72 -2.21 -10.27 -11.39
N ILE A 73 -1.30 -9.43 -10.91
CA ILE A 73 0.15 -9.60 -11.14
C ILE A 73 0.82 -10.54 -10.14
N GLY A 74 0.06 -11.09 -9.19
CA GLY A 74 0.52 -12.14 -8.27
C GLY A 74 1.54 -11.63 -7.24
N VAL A 75 1.25 -10.48 -6.58
CA VAL A 75 2.05 -10.05 -5.43
C VAL A 75 1.76 -10.93 -4.22
N ASP A 76 2.75 -11.16 -3.37
CA ASP A 76 2.55 -11.92 -2.13
C ASP A 76 1.85 -11.07 -1.07
N ILE A 77 2.21 -9.78 -0.97
CA ILE A 77 1.68 -8.85 0.02
C ILE A 77 1.23 -7.57 -0.68
N GLY A 78 -0.08 -7.37 -0.78
CA GLY A 78 -0.66 -6.15 -1.33
C GLY A 78 -0.98 -5.12 -0.25
N THR A 79 -0.79 -3.85 -0.55
CA THR A 79 -1.13 -2.74 0.36
C THR A 79 -2.43 -2.07 -0.07
N VAL A 80 -3.28 -1.78 0.90
CA VAL A 80 -4.51 -1.00 0.68
C VAL A 80 -4.17 0.42 0.23
N LEU A 81 -4.91 0.94 -0.75
CA LEU A 81 -4.82 2.35 -1.14
C LEU A 81 -5.45 3.21 -0.02
N ASP A 82 -4.62 3.68 0.87
CA ASP A 82 -5.02 4.50 2.01
C ASP A 82 -5.21 5.98 1.63
N VAL A 83 -5.66 6.79 2.57
CA VAL A 83 -5.72 8.25 2.43
C VAL A 83 -4.55 8.86 3.20
N PHE A 84 -3.71 9.59 2.48
CA PHE A 84 -2.57 10.27 3.07
C PHE A 84 -3.04 11.50 3.87
N THR A 85 -2.62 11.57 5.12
CA THR A 85 -2.91 12.70 6.01
C THR A 85 -1.70 13.63 6.12
N GLU A 86 -1.85 14.84 5.66
CA GLU A 86 -0.80 15.89 5.74
C GLU A 86 -0.43 16.18 7.20
N PRO A 87 0.86 16.53 7.49
CA PRO A 87 1.30 16.85 8.85
C PRO A 87 0.51 17.97 9.54
N GLY A 88 0.04 18.96 8.76
CA GLY A 88 -0.75 20.10 9.24
C GLY A 88 -2.24 19.86 9.37
N THR A 89 -2.75 18.69 8.97
CA THR A 89 -4.18 18.40 8.95
C THR A 89 -4.79 18.48 10.35
N ARG A 90 -5.95 19.14 10.44
CA ARG A 90 -6.70 19.25 11.70
C ARG A 90 -7.31 17.92 12.08
N PHE A 91 -7.52 17.71 13.38
CA PHE A 91 -8.03 16.45 13.93
C PHE A 91 -9.31 15.94 13.24
N GLU A 92 -10.30 16.81 13.04
CA GLU A 92 -11.59 16.44 12.44
C GLU A 92 -11.45 15.99 10.95
N GLU A 93 -10.52 16.57 10.22
CA GLU A 93 -10.22 16.21 8.85
C GLU A 93 -9.40 14.92 8.80
N ALA A 94 -8.35 14.82 9.59
CA ALA A 94 -7.55 13.61 9.76
C ALA A 94 -8.43 12.40 10.18
N LYS A 95 -9.47 12.65 10.99
CA LYS A 95 -10.44 11.62 11.38
C LYS A 95 -11.25 11.12 10.19
N LYS A 96 -11.71 12.00 9.30
CA LYS A 96 -12.43 11.62 8.07
C LYS A 96 -11.55 10.82 7.12
N GLU A 97 -10.32 11.24 6.93
CA GLU A 97 -9.31 10.53 6.11
C GLU A 97 -9.01 9.15 6.68
N LEU A 98 -8.89 9.05 8.01
CA LEU A 98 -8.76 7.78 8.69
C LEU A 98 -9.98 6.88 8.47
N ASP A 99 -11.19 7.42 8.61
CA ASP A 99 -12.42 6.64 8.43
C ASP A 99 -12.54 6.10 7.00
N GLU A 100 -12.16 6.88 5.99
CA GLU A 100 -12.11 6.41 4.61
C GLU A 100 -11.04 5.31 4.44
N THR A 101 -9.84 5.48 4.99
CA THR A 101 -8.80 4.44 4.98
C THR A 101 -9.31 3.15 5.62
N GLN A 102 -9.97 3.24 6.76
CA GLN A 102 -10.51 2.06 7.47
C GLN A 102 -11.64 1.37 6.69
N LYS A 103 -12.45 2.12 5.97
CA LYS A 103 -13.45 1.58 5.05
C LYS A 103 -12.78 0.77 3.93
N ARG A 104 -11.77 1.35 3.27
CA ARG A 104 -11.00 0.67 2.21
C ARG A 104 -10.29 -0.59 2.70
N ILE A 105 -9.72 -0.56 3.92
CA ILE A 105 -9.13 -1.76 4.54
C ILE A 105 -10.17 -2.87 4.68
N LYS A 106 -11.37 -2.56 5.17
CA LYS A 106 -12.44 -3.55 5.33
C LYS A 106 -12.92 -4.12 3.99
N GLU A 107 -13.02 -3.29 2.97
CA GLU A 107 -13.39 -3.71 1.61
C GLU A 107 -12.30 -4.61 1.01
N ALA A 108 -11.03 -4.22 1.14
CA ALA A 108 -9.90 -5.00 0.68
C ALA A 108 -9.78 -6.35 1.41
N ASP A 109 -10.00 -6.38 2.73
CA ASP A 109 -9.96 -7.60 3.56
C ASP A 109 -10.97 -8.66 3.08
N ASN A 110 -12.12 -8.22 2.55
CA ASN A 110 -13.11 -9.11 1.97
C ASN A 110 -12.77 -9.57 0.53
N ASN A 111 -11.92 -8.84 -0.17
CA ASN A 111 -11.66 -9.02 -1.60
C ASN A 111 -10.20 -9.42 -1.93
N LYS A 112 -9.33 -9.55 -0.93
CA LYS A 112 -7.89 -9.84 -1.13
C LYS A 112 -7.58 -11.20 -1.76
N GLY A 113 -8.51 -12.14 -1.72
CA GLY A 113 -8.25 -13.53 -2.13
C GLY A 113 -7.19 -14.17 -1.23
N ASP A 114 -6.25 -14.90 -1.84
CA ASP A 114 -5.13 -15.56 -1.15
C ASP A 114 -3.93 -14.64 -0.88
N MET A 115 -3.94 -13.42 -1.42
CA MET A 115 -2.89 -12.44 -1.20
C MET A 115 -2.89 -11.99 0.27
N MET A 116 -1.72 -11.90 0.89
CA MET A 116 -1.58 -11.25 2.19
C MET A 116 -1.88 -9.76 2.07
N LEU A 117 -2.54 -9.18 3.07
CA LEU A 117 -2.93 -7.78 3.05
C LEU A 117 -2.13 -6.97 4.07
N ALA A 118 -1.56 -5.87 3.61
CA ALA A 118 -1.00 -4.84 4.45
C ALA A 118 -2.03 -3.73 4.67
N ALA A 119 -2.47 -3.55 5.92
CA ALA A 119 -3.42 -2.54 6.35
C ALA A 119 -2.70 -1.36 7.03
N PRO A 120 -2.54 -0.20 6.35
CA PRO A 120 -1.78 0.92 6.88
C PRO A 120 -2.41 1.52 8.14
N VAL A 121 -1.57 1.79 9.15
CA VAL A 121 -1.94 2.54 10.35
C VAL A 121 -1.70 4.01 10.09
N GLN A 122 -2.78 4.72 9.74
CA GLN A 122 -2.81 6.16 9.47
C GLN A 122 -3.28 6.97 10.70
N GLY A 123 -3.38 8.30 10.58
CA GLY A 123 -3.84 9.20 11.65
C GLY A 123 -3.00 10.47 11.80
N GLY A 124 -2.11 10.74 10.83
CA GLY A 124 -1.26 11.94 10.82
C GLY A 124 -0.43 12.05 12.10
N ARG A 125 -0.39 13.23 12.69
CA ARG A 125 0.28 13.50 13.98
C ARG A 125 -0.58 13.21 15.21
N HIS A 126 -1.83 12.77 15.02
CA HIS A 126 -2.77 12.58 16.11
C HIS A 126 -2.65 11.17 16.68
N LEU A 127 -2.03 11.04 17.87
CA LEU A 127 -1.77 9.74 18.50
C LEU A 127 -3.05 8.97 18.80
N ASP A 128 -4.13 9.66 19.17
CA ASP A 128 -5.43 9.03 19.44
C ASP A 128 -5.97 8.35 18.16
N LEU A 129 -5.84 9.04 16.98
CA LEU A 129 -6.24 8.48 15.70
C LEU A 129 -5.37 7.30 15.28
N ARG A 130 -4.06 7.35 15.55
CA ARG A 130 -3.16 6.21 15.30
C ARG A 130 -3.51 5.02 16.19
N GLY A 131 -3.84 5.25 17.45
CA GLY A 131 -4.32 4.21 18.37
C GLY A 131 -5.64 3.61 17.88
N GLU A 132 -6.57 4.44 17.42
CA GLU A 132 -7.84 4.00 16.83
C GLU A 132 -7.58 3.19 15.55
N ALA A 133 -6.70 3.68 14.65
CA ALA A 133 -6.34 3.00 13.41
C ALA A 133 -5.81 1.59 13.68
N ALA A 134 -4.85 1.46 14.60
CA ALA A 134 -4.27 0.17 14.98
C ALA A 134 -5.33 -0.77 15.58
N SER A 135 -6.19 -0.25 16.47
CA SER A 135 -7.27 -1.04 17.07
C SER A 135 -8.31 -1.51 16.06
N ARG A 136 -8.60 -0.72 15.03
CA ARG A 136 -9.54 -1.11 13.97
C ARG A 136 -8.90 -2.10 13.00
N ALA A 137 -7.66 -1.85 12.57
CA ALA A 137 -6.91 -2.74 11.69
C ALA A 137 -6.70 -4.12 12.30
N SER A 138 -6.40 -4.23 13.61
CA SER A 138 -6.22 -5.51 14.31
C SER A 138 -7.46 -6.40 14.36
N LYS A 139 -8.62 -5.89 13.98
CA LYS A 139 -9.89 -6.66 13.91
C LYS A 139 -10.19 -7.20 12.50
N THR A 140 -9.33 -6.90 11.55
CA THR A 140 -9.40 -7.42 10.18
C THR A 140 -8.59 -8.72 10.07
N LYS A 141 -8.61 -9.32 8.88
CA LYS A 141 -7.77 -10.49 8.54
C LYS A 141 -6.46 -10.08 7.88
N ALA A 142 -6.12 -8.78 7.90
CA ALA A 142 -4.85 -8.30 7.39
C ALA A 142 -3.69 -8.88 8.21
N GLU A 143 -2.60 -9.18 7.56
CA GLU A 143 -1.44 -9.86 8.15
C GLU A 143 -0.30 -8.90 8.50
N LEU A 144 -0.24 -7.73 7.86
CA LEU A 144 0.77 -6.69 8.10
C LEU A 144 0.10 -5.35 8.42
N PHE A 145 0.76 -4.56 9.28
CA PHE A 145 0.26 -3.26 9.72
C PHE A 145 1.34 -2.18 9.58
N PRO A 146 1.66 -1.72 8.36
CA PRO A 146 2.65 -0.69 8.15
C PRO A 146 2.23 0.63 8.81
N ILE A 147 3.18 1.32 9.42
CA ILE A 147 2.94 2.66 9.97
C ILE A 147 3.06 3.67 8.82
N GLY A 148 1.91 4.19 8.37
CA GLY A 148 1.84 5.10 7.24
C GLY A 148 2.02 6.57 7.64
N GLY A 149 2.33 7.43 6.65
CA GLY A 149 2.36 8.88 6.79
C GLY A 149 3.41 9.41 7.77
N VAL A 150 4.55 8.72 7.98
CA VAL A 150 5.59 9.15 8.93
C VAL A 150 6.74 9.91 8.28
N VAL A 151 7.00 9.70 6.99
CA VAL A 151 8.12 10.32 6.27
C VAL A 151 8.12 11.85 6.38
N PRO A 152 6.99 12.57 6.20
CA PRO A 152 6.99 14.02 6.32
C PRO A 152 7.33 14.55 7.71
N PHE A 153 7.29 13.72 8.76
CA PHE A 153 7.68 14.09 10.11
C PHE A 153 9.17 13.83 10.40
N MET A 154 9.85 13.05 9.56
CA MET A 154 11.28 12.76 9.72
C MET A 154 12.17 13.91 9.23
N GLU A 155 11.61 14.83 8.44
CA GLU A 155 12.29 15.98 7.87
C GLU A 155 12.15 17.26 8.73
N GLN A 156 11.46 17.16 9.87
CA GLN A 156 11.24 18.23 10.84
C GLN A 156 12.05 17.99 12.11
#